data_a9e92d86f9b1eb5ed23debe8d321db35
#
_entry.id   a9e92d86f9b1eb5ed23debe8d321db35
#
_cell.length_a   1.000
_cell.length_b   1.000
_cell.length_c   1.000
_cell.angle_alpha   90.00
_cell.angle_beta   90.00
_cell.angle_gamma   90.00
#
_symmetry.space_group_name_H-M   'P 1'
#
loop_
_entity.id
_entity.type
_entity.pdbx_description
1 polymer ?
#
loop_
_entity_poly.entity_id
_entity_poly.type
_entity_poly.pdbx_seq_one_letter_code
_entity_poly.pdbx_strand_id
1 'polypeptide(L)'
;MHDIRKLGLQVFAAPDGMTGEAQVQVRAREIDFVISFGKNLQALLDVMGITRMIRKENGSALKTKTVKGELKSGDVGEGEEIPMSQYKVEETVFDTIKIEKYRKGVSLEAIAEKGYEAAVQDTDEEFKSDLQNVVTSKFYTQLKAGSLTGHETAWQMAVAMAIGRVVAKFQDMKRTATGVAVWVNTLDVYKYLGAADITLQTAFGFKYMTDFLGADVVFITSEIPQNVVVATPLNNLAAYYVDPGDSEFARAGLAFTTDAETGFIGFHTEGTYGRMISDNFAIMGLRLFCEYLDAIAYISVGSSDTQTLGTLDVTSEAGSGAGLTKLSVKEQLMSPRNSWKYKDAASATNVTCGMDVKNWSKWDGVSEIASTASHHITLVECDQNYKAVRSGDVVVSVGE
;
A
#
# COMPACT_ATOMS: atom_id res chain seq x y z
N MET A 1 75.67 -43.51 0.50
CA MET A 1 75.29 -42.16 0.04
C MET A 1 74.21 -42.31 -0.96
N HIS A 2 72.94 -42.12 -0.57
CA HIS A 2 71.80 -42.16 -1.45
C HIS A 2 71.36 -40.74 -1.71
N ASP A 3 71.42 -40.33 -2.94
CA ASP A 3 71.06 -39.02 -3.45
C ASP A 3 69.54 -38.95 -3.55
N ILE A 4 68.90 -38.18 -2.64
CA ILE A 4 67.48 -37.97 -2.65
C ILE A 4 67.24 -36.86 -3.69
N ARG A 5 66.85 -37.24 -4.92
CA ARG A 5 66.34 -36.31 -5.91
C ARG A 5 65.08 -35.67 -5.40
N LYS A 6 65.12 -34.36 -5.09
CA LYS A 6 63.95 -33.55 -4.86
C LYS A 6 63.10 -33.53 -6.14
N LEU A 7 62.00 -34.26 -6.12
CA LEU A 7 60.95 -34.10 -7.12
C LEU A 7 60.37 -32.69 -6.93
N GLY A 8 60.73 -31.79 -7.86
CA GLY A 8 60.04 -30.52 -7.98
C GLY A 8 58.59 -30.80 -8.43
N LEU A 9 57.67 -30.71 -7.53
CA LEU A 9 56.25 -30.61 -7.88
C LEU A 9 56.11 -29.31 -8.67
N GLN A 10 56.05 -29.42 -9.98
CA GLN A 10 55.63 -28.33 -10.84
C GLN A 10 54.14 -28.12 -10.60
N VAL A 11 53.84 -27.08 -9.85
CA VAL A 11 52.47 -26.61 -9.76
C VAL A 11 52.13 -26.00 -11.09
N PHE A 12 51.46 -26.76 -11.94
CA PHE A 12 50.92 -26.23 -13.20
C PHE A 12 49.85 -25.22 -12.81
N ALA A 13 50.09 -23.95 -13.15
CA ALA A 13 49.01 -22.97 -13.13
C ALA A 13 47.90 -23.50 -14.07
N ALA A 14 46.68 -23.55 -13.57
CA ALA A 14 45.54 -23.97 -14.40
C ALA A 14 45.50 -23.08 -15.65
N PRO A 15 45.27 -23.66 -16.86
CA PRO A 15 45.12 -22.87 -18.07
C PRO A 15 44.03 -21.81 -17.92
N ASP A 16 44.20 -20.65 -18.56
CA ASP A 16 43.17 -19.62 -18.66
C ASP A 16 41.87 -20.23 -19.20
N GLY A 17 40.79 -20.09 -18.44
CA GLY A 17 39.48 -20.66 -18.77
C GLY A 17 39.14 -21.99 -18.08
N MET A 18 40.03 -22.54 -17.26
CA MET A 18 39.76 -23.74 -16.47
C MET A 18 39.00 -23.39 -15.19
N THR A 19 37.83 -23.98 -14.98
CA THR A 19 37.04 -23.78 -13.75
C THR A 19 37.73 -24.47 -12.59
N GLY A 20 38.34 -23.70 -11.66
CA GLY A 20 38.99 -24.19 -10.44
C GLY A 20 38.01 -24.29 -9.27
N GLU A 21 38.51 -24.85 -8.14
CA GLU A 21 37.69 -25.01 -6.91
C GLU A 21 37.08 -23.68 -6.43
N ALA A 22 37.82 -22.57 -6.54
CA ALA A 22 37.35 -21.26 -6.16
C ALA A 22 36.14 -20.77 -6.99
N GLN A 23 36.14 -21.02 -8.31
CA GLN A 23 35.05 -20.67 -9.19
C GLN A 23 33.80 -21.54 -8.93
N VAL A 24 34.00 -22.81 -8.57
CA VAL A 24 32.91 -23.72 -8.20
C VAL A 24 32.25 -23.25 -6.88
N GLN A 25 33.02 -22.85 -5.89
CA GLN A 25 32.51 -22.33 -4.63
C GLN A 25 31.75 -21.00 -4.80
N VAL A 26 32.29 -20.07 -5.60
CA VAL A 26 31.61 -18.80 -5.91
C VAL A 26 30.27 -19.07 -6.60
N ARG A 27 30.24 -19.97 -7.58
CA ARG A 27 29.02 -20.32 -8.27
C ARG A 27 27.98 -21.02 -7.39
N ALA A 28 28.41 -21.87 -6.47
CA ALA A 28 27.53 -22.49 -5.48
C ALA A 28 26.87 -21.45 -4.59
N ARG A 29 27.63 -20.49 -4.07
CA ARG A 29 27.14 -19.37 -3.27
C ARG A 29 26.15 -18.50 -4.03
N GLU A 30 26.40 -18.19 -5.30
CA GLU A 30 25.47 -17.44 -6.15
C GLU A 30 24.14 -18.19 -6.31
N ILE A 31 24.21 -19.50 -6.57
CA ILE A 31 23.04 -20.36 -6.70
C ILE A 31 22.25 -20.40 -5.36
N ASP A 32 22.92 -20.59 -4.25
CA ASP A 32 22.29 -20.63 -2.93
C ASP A 32 21.60 -19.30 -2.59
N PHE A 33 22.22 -18.16 -2.94
CA PHE A 33 21.64 -16.84 -2.74
C PHE A 33 20.33 -16.66 -3.52
N VAL A 34 20.35 -16.95 -4.82
CA VAL A 34 19.15 -16.75 -5.67
C VAL A 34 18.04 -17.74 -5.37
N ILE A 35 18.36 -19.00 -5.03
CA ILE A 35 17.38 -20.00 -4.60
C ILE A 35 16.77 -19.61 -3.26
N SER A 36 17.57 -19.18 -2.30
CA SER A 36 17.08 -18.75 -1.00
C SER A 36 16.14 -17.53 -1.12
N PHE A 37 16.50 -16.55 -1.94
CA PHE A 37 15.65 -15.41 -2.23
C PHE A 37 14.34 -15.83 -2.91
N GLY A 38 14.43 -16.68 -3.93
CA GLY A 38 13.29 -17.20 -4.69
C GLY A 38 12.32 -17.98 -3.80
N LYS A 39 12.81 -18.87 -2.96
CA LYS A 39 11.99 -19.64 -2.00
C LYS A 39 11.27 -18.74 -0.98
N ASN A 40 11.98 -17.72 -0.45
CA ASN A 40 11.37 -16.77 0.48
C ASN A 40 10.24 -15.97 -0.19
N LEU A 41 10.46 -15.56 -1.44
CA LEU A 41 9.43 -14.86 -2.22
C LEU A 41 8.26 -15.79 -2.53
N GLN A 42 8.52 -17.03 -2.96
CA GLN A 42 7.46 -17.99 -3.26
C GLN A 42 6.58 -18.24 -2.03
N ALA A 43 7.16 -18.39 -0.85
CA ALA A 43 6.41 -18.51 0.40
C ALA A 43 5.47 -17.32 0.66
N LEU A 44 5.90 -16.09 0.32
CA LEU A 44 5.03 -14.91 0.40
C LEU A 44 3.91 -14.96 -0.64
N LEU A 45 4.23 -15.31 -1.89
CA LEU A 45 3.25 -15.42 -2.97
C LEU A 45 2.17 -16.44 -2.63
N ASP A 46 2.55 -17.56 -2.04
CA ASP A 46 1.63 -18.61 -1.59
C ASP A 46 0.69 -18.11 -0.48
N VAL A 47 1.24 -17.40 0.52
CA VAL A 47 0.44 -16.80 1.61
C VAL A 47 -0.53 -15.73 1.07
N MET A 48 -0.09 -14.94 0.10
CA MET A 48 -0.93 -13.94 -0.57
C MET A 48 -1.85 -14.53 -1.63
N GLY A 49 -1.80 -15.83 -1.90
CA GLY A 49 -2.58 -16.46 -2.97
C GLY A 49 -2.28 -15.89 -4.36
N ILE A 50 -1.07 -15.34 -4.56
CA ILE A 50 -0.68 -14.73 -5.84
C ILE A 50 -0.24 -15.83 -6.80
N THR A 51 -1.12 -16.20 -7.71
CA THR A 51 -0.82 -17.14 -8.81
C THR A 51 -0.38 -16.41 -10.09
N ARG A 52 -0.53 -15.09 -10.13
CA ARG A 52 -0.29 -14.24 -11.30
C ARG A 52 1.10 -13.62 -11.23
N MET A 53 2.06 -14.30 -11.84
CA MET A 53 3.41 -13.78 -12.06
C MET A 53 3.54 -13.37 -13.52
N ILE A 54 3.84 -12.10 -13.75
CA ILE A 54 3.80 -11.50 -15.07
C ILE A 54 5.17 -10.92 -15.41
N ARG A 55 5.86 -11.53 -16.36
CA ARG A 55 7.11 -11.00 -16.93
C ARG A 55 6.80 -9.71 -17.69
N LYS A 56 7.65 -8.71 -17.49
CA LYS A 56 7.60 -7.40 -18.16
C LYS A 56 8.98 -7.06 -18.73
N GLU A 57 8.98 -6.25 -19.75
CA GLU A 57 10.21 -5.64 -20.24
C GLU A 57 10.63 -4.48 -19.35
N ASN A 58 11.94 -4.25 -19.24
CA ASN A 58 12.48 -3.13 -18.49
C ASN A 58 11.95 -1.79 -19.05
N GLY A 59 11.45 -0.93 -18.19
CA GLY A 59 10.83 0.34 -18.58
C GLY A 59 9.32 0.24 -18.89
N SER A 60 8.71 -0.94 -18.78
CA SER A 60 7.27 -1.09 -18.98
C SER A 60 6.47 -0.35 -17.92
N ALA A 61 5.38 0.32 -18.35
CA ALA A 61 4.46 0.98 -17.45
C ALA A 61 3.61 -0.05 -16.67
N LEU A 62 3.54 0.12 -15.36
CA LEU A 62 2.59 -0.57 -14.48
C LEU A 62 1.32 0.26 -14.41
N LYS A 63 0.22 -0.32 -14.88
CA LYS A 63 -1.05 0.39 -15.02
C LYS A 63 -2.06 -0.14 -14.02
N THR A 64 -2.72 0.77 -13.33
CA THR A 64 -3.93 0.48 -12.57
C THR A 64 -5.14 0.60 -13.47
N LYS A 65 -6.16 -0.20 -13.19
CA LYS A 65 -7.37 -0.30 -14.00
C LYS A 65 -8.57 0.18 -13.21
N THR A 66 -9.45 0.90 -13.86
CA THR A 66 -10.80 1.23 -13.37
C THR A 66 -11.80 0.82 -14.42
N VAL A 67 -12.79 0.01 -14.04
CA VAL A 67 -13.81 -0.46 -14.97
C VAL A 67 -15.08 0.34 -14.74
N LYS A 68 -15.58 0.99 -15.80
CA LYS A 68 -16.87 1.69 -15.83
C LYS A 68 -17.73 1.08 -16.93
N GLY A 69 -19.00 0.88 -16.65
CA GLY A 69 -19.94 0.39 -17.65
C GLY A 69 -21.31 0.11 -17.07
N GLU A 70 -22.28 0.13 -17.91
CA GLU A 70 -23.68 -0.14 -17.57
C GLU A 70 -24.28 -1.10 -18.61
N LEU A 71 -24.91 -2.16 -18.13
CA LEU A 71 -25.69 -3.05 -18.94
C LEU A 71 -27.05 -2.34 -19.24
N LYS A 72 -27.35 -2.09 -20.49
CA LYS A 72 -28.64 -1.58 -20.90
C LYS A 72 -29.71 -2.68 -20.84
N SER A 73 -30.95 -2.28 -20.70
CA SER A 73 -32.08 -3.22 -20.64
C SER A 73 -32.10 -4.13 -21.85
N GLY A 74 -32.24 -5.44 -21.62
CA GLY A 74 -32.50 -6.44 -22.65
C GLY A 74 -34.00 -6.67 -22.90
N ASP A 75 -34.88 -6.01 -22.11
CA ASP A 75 -36.30 -6.07 -22.26
C ASP A 75 -36.73 -5.04 -23.34
N VAL A 76 -36.81 -5.51 -24.57
CA VAL A 76 -37.18 -4.73 -25.75
C VAL A 76 -38.37 -5.42 -26.42
N GLY A 77 -39.25 -4.60 -26.97
CA GLY A 77 -40.42 -5.09 -27.70
C GLY A 77 -40.06 -5.83 -28.99
N GLU A 78 -41.01 -6.60 -29.51
CA GLU A 78 -40.84 -7.33 -30.76
C GLU A 78 -40.59 -6.34 -31.91
N GLY A 79 -39.43 -6.45 -32.58
CA GLY A 79 -39.02 -5.56 -33.68
C GLY A 79 -38.30 -4.28 -33.22
N GLU A 80 -38.09 -4.07 -31.94
CA GLU A 80 -37.30 -2.93 -31.43
C GLU A 80 -35.81 -3.21 -31.46
N GLU A 81 -35.02 -2.16 -31.62
CA GLU A 81 -33.56 -2.25 -31.61
C GLU A 81 -33.05 -2.45 -30.19
N ILE A 82 -32.22 -3.48 -29.99
CA ILE A 82 -31.58 -3.78 -28.69
C ILE A 82 -30.55 -2.69 -28.39
N PRO A 83 -30.65 -1.95 -27.24
CA PRO A 83 -29.72 -0.89 -26.91
C PRO A 83 -28.32 -1.44 -26.60
N MET A 84 -27.28 -0.80 -27.16
CA MET A 84 -25.88 -1.20 -26.94
C MET A 84 -25.43 -0.88 -25.54
N SER A 85 -24.91 -1.91 -24.83
CA SER A 85 -24.24 -1.76 -23.56
C SER A 85 -22.77 -1.39 -23.82
N GLN A 86 -22.28 -0.35 -23.15
CA GLN A 86 -20.89 0.10 -23.30
C GLN A 86 -20.12 -0.12 -22.01
N TYR A 87 -18.96 -0.76 -22.15
CA TYR A 87 -18.02 -0.97 -21.06
C TYR A 87 -16.69 -0.31 -21.42
N LYS A 88 -16.14 0.48 -20.49
CA LYS A 88 -14.86 1.17 -20.66
C LYS A 88 -13.93 0.75 -19.55
N VAL A 89 -12.73 0.29 -19.91
CA VAL A 89 -11.63 0.10 -18.99
C VAL A 89 -10.70 1.30 -19.12
N GLU A 90 -10.60 2.08 -18.07
CA GLU A 90 -9.66 3.19 -17.98
C GLU A 90 -8.38 2.68 -17.32
N GLU A 91 -7.26 2.87 -18.00
CA GLU A 91 -5.94 2.50 -17.47
C GLU A 91 -5.17 3.77 -17.13
N THR A 92 -4.64 3.83 -15.92
CA THR A 92 -3.78 4.93 -15.47
C THR A 92 -2.42 4.37 -15.12
N VAL A 93 -1.35 5.00 -15.63
CA VAL A 93 0.01 4.63 -15.27
C VAL A 93 0.24 5.01 -13.82
N PHE A 94 0.58 4.02 -12.99
CA PHE A 94 0.90 4.22 -11.59
C PHE A 94 2.42 4.30 -11.37
N ASP A 95 3.20 3.40 -12.00
CA ASP A 95 4.65 3.32 -11.86
C ASP A 95 5.26 2.71 -13.14
N THR A 96 6.56 2.64 -13.19
CA THR A 96 7.32 1.99 -14.25
C THR A 96 8.23 0.94 -13.64
N ILE A 97 8.13 -0.31 -14.11
CA ILE A 97 9.04 -1.36 -13.67
C ILE A 97 10.41 -1.17 -14.31
N LYS A 98 11.44 -1.14 -13.47
CA LYS A 98 12.85 -1.02 -13.93
C LYS A 98 13.72 -2.03 -13.19
N ILE A 99 14.75 -2.49 -13.86
CA ILE A 99 15.82 -3.24 -13.23
C ILE A 99 16.59 -2.30 -12.30
N GLU A 100 16.67 -2.67 -11.03
CA GLU A 100 17.48 -2.03 -10.02
C GLU A 100 18.77 -2.81 -9.82
N LYS A 101 19.84 -2.10 -9.55
CA LYS A 101 21.20 -2.65 -9.48
C LYS A 101 21.75 -2.34 -8.11
N TYR A 102 22.23 -3.36 -7.45
CA TYR A 102 22.80 -3.26 -6.12
C TYR A 102 24.19 -3.86 -6.12
N ARG A 103 25.09 -3.31 -5.32
CA ARG A 103 26.46 -3.77 -5.18
C ARG A 103 26.87 -3.78 -3.72
N LYS A 104 27.52 -4.87 -3.31
CA LYS A 104 28.16 -5.03 -2.01
C LYS A 104 29.60 -5.42 -2.23
N GLY A 105 30.56 -4.72 -1.60
CA GLY A 105 31.99 -5.05 -1.65
C GLY A 105 32.49 -5.47 -0.28
N VAL A 106 33.34 -6.50 -0.25
CA VAL A 106 34.04 -6.96 0.98
C VAL A 106 35.53 -6.89 0.71
N SER A 107 36.29 -6.17 1.55
CA SER A 107 37.73 -6.00 1.40
C SER A 107 38.51 -7.24 1.81
N LEU A 108 39.70 -7.39 1.22
CA LEU A 108 40.65 -8.45 1.59
C LEU A 108 40.99 -8.41 3.07
N GLU A 109 41.15 -7.20 3.63
CA GLU A 109 41.50 -6.99 5.04
C GLU A 109 40.38 -7.49 5.95
N ALA A 110 39.12 -7.21 5.62
CA ALA A 110 37.97 -7.68 6.39
C ALA A 110 37.88 -9.21 6.38
N ILE A 111 38.15 -9.85 5.24
CA ILE A 111 38.17 -11.31 5.13
C ILE A 111 39.36 -11.90 5.92
N ALA A 112 40.52 -11.27 5.87
CA ALA A 112 41.72 -11.72 6.60
C ALA A 112 41.57 -11.57 8.12
N GLU A 113 40.89 -10.50 8.56
CA GLU A 113 40.72 -10.22 10.00
C GLU A 113 39.57 -11.04 10.62
N LYS A 114 38.43 -11.15 9.92
CA LYS A 114 37.19 -11.72 10.47
C LYS A 114 36.85 -13.11 9.94
N GLY A 115 37.57 -13.57 8.93
CA GLY A 115 37.28 -14.83 8.22
C GLY A 115 36.19 -14.66 7.14
N TYR A 116 36.14 -15.63 6.23
CA TYR A 116 35.24 -15.62 5.09
C TYR A 116 33.76 -15.66 5.51
N GLU A 117 33.39 -16.51 6.47
CA GLU A 117 32.01 -16.67 6.91
C GLU A 117 31.46 -15.35 7.45
N ALA A 118 32.08 -14.77 8.46
CA ALA A 118 31.62 -13.52 9.08
C ALA A 118 31.69 -12.31 8.13
N ALA A 119 32.71 -12.22 7.29
CA ALA A 119 32.87 -11.07 6.38
C ALA A 119 31.99 -11.15 5.13
N VAL A 120 31.65 -12.34 4.67
CA VAL A 120 30.94 -12.56 3.40
C VAL A 120 29.57 -13.16 3.62
N GLN A 121 29.44 -14.31 4.29
CA GLN A 121 28.15 -15.01 4.41
C GLN A 121 27.16 -14.26 5.30
N ASP A 122 27.57 -13.83 6.49
CA ASP A 122 26.67 -13.07 7.39
C ASP A 122 26.20 -11.78 6.72
N THR A 123 27.09 -11.12 5.96
CA THR A 123 26.71 -9.91 5.23
C THR A 123 25.89 -10.17 3.98
N ASP A 124 25.87 -11.39 3.42
CA ASP A 124 24.96 -11.78 2.34
C ASP A 124 23.54 -11.94 2.83
N GLU A 125 23.32 -12.46 4.04
CA GLU A 125 21.99 -12.55 4.63
C GLU A 125 21.38 -11.16 4.87
N GLU A 126 22.18 -10.21 5.39
CA GLU A 126 21.74 -8.82 5.53
C GLU A 126 21.43 -8.16 4.18
N PHE A 127 22.32 -8.36 3.21
CA PHE A 127 22.10 -7.84 1.85
C PHE A 127 20.82 -8.39 1.21
N LYS A 128 20.54 -9.68 1.42
CA LYS A 128 19.30 -10.33 0.97
C LYS A 128 18.08 -9.72 1.66
N SER A 129 18.16 -9.47 2.97
CA SER A 129 17.11 -8.82 3.75
C SER A 129 16.82 -7.41 3.25
N ASP A 130 17.86 -6.62 2.95
CA ASP A 130 17.70 -5.28 2.39
C ASP A 130 17.02 -5.30 1.02
N LEU A 131 17.39 -6.24 0.15
CA LEU A 131 16.73 -6.42 -1.15
C LEU A 131 15.24 -6.76 -1.00
N GLN A 132 14.88 -7.60 -0.03
CA GLN A 132 13.49 -7.90 0.30
C GLN A 132 12.75 -6.65 0.78
N ASN A 133 13.38 -5.85 1.64
CA ASN A 133 12.81 -4.60 2.16
C ASN A 133 12.53 -3.58 1.04
N VAL A 134 13.33 -3.52 -0.01
CA VAL A 134 13.06 -2.66 -1.18
C VAL A 134 11.75 -3.04 -1.87
N VAL A 135 11.50 -4.33 -2.07
CA VAL A 135 10.25 -4.81 -2.69
C VAL A 135 9.04 -4.49 -1.82
N THR A 136 9.14 -4.79 -0.52
CA THR A 136 8.04 -4.59 0.43
C THR A 136 7.70 -3.12 0.62
N SER A 137 8.70 -2.24 0.73
CA SER A 137 8.50 -0.80 0.90
C SER A 137 7.74 -0.17 -0.28
N LYS A 138 8.07 -0.57 -1.51
CA LYS A 138 7.35 -0.11 -2.71
C LYS A 138 5.91 -0.59 -2.75
N PHE A 139 5.68 -1.82 -2.32
CA PHE A 139 4.33 -2.37 -2.19
C PHE A 139 3.50 -1.60 -1.16
N TYR A 140 4.07 -1.29 0.00
CA TYR A 140 3.39 -0.46 1.01
C TYR A 140 3.07 0.95 0.51
N THR A 141 3.93 1.52 -0.33
CA THR A 141 3.64 2.82 -0.96
C THR A 141 2.39 2.76 -1.84
N GLN A 142 2.19 1.67 -2.58
CA GLN A 142 0.98 1.47 -3.36
C GLN A 142 -0.25 1.22 -2.48
N LEU A 143 -0.14 0.42 -1.44
CA LEU A 143 -1.24 0.18 -0.51
C LEU A 143 -1.77 1.46 0.14
N LYS A 144 -0.87 2.40 0.48
CA LYS A 144 -1.23 3.73 1.02
C LYS A 144 -1.97 4.62 0.02
N ALA A 145 -1.90 4.31 -1.27
CA ALA A 145 -2.63 5.02 -2.34
C ALA A 145 -4.06 4.51 -2.56
N GLY A 146 -4.55 3.61 -1.73
CA GLY A 146 -5.91 3.08 -1.79
C GLY A 146 -6.98 4.18 -1.69
N SER A 147 -8.04 4.07 -2.52
CA SER A 147 -9.06 5.11 -2.65
C SER A 147 -10.39 4.81 -1.94
N LEU A 148 -10.60 3.59 -1.42
CA LEU A 148 -11.78 3.27 -0.59
C LEU A 148 -11.56 3.74 0.84
N THR A 149 -11.63 5.04 1.07
CA THR A 149 -11.41 5.63 2.40
C THR A 149 -12.60 5.48 3.32
N GLY A 150 -12.35 5.40 4.63
CA GLY A 150 -13.36 5.37 5.67
C GLY A 150 -12.78 5.68 7.04
N HIS A 151 -13.67 5.78 8.01
CA HIS A 151 -13.29 6.06 9.39
C HIS A 151 -14.16 5.23 10.34
N GLU A 152 -13.53 4.64 11.36
CA GLU A 152 -14.20 3.86 12.40
C GLU A 152 -13.64 4.19 13.78
N THR A 153 -14.47 4.09 14.81
CA THR A 153 -14.08 4.44 16.17
C THR A 153 -13.30 3.33 16.89
N ALA A 154 -13.46 2.08 16.45
CA ALA A 154 -12.82 0.91 17.03
C ALA A 154 -12.01 0.16 15.98
N TRP A 155 -10.85 -0.35 16.38
CA TRP A 155 -9.95 -1.07 15.48
C TRP A 155 -10.59 -2.32 14.83
N GLN A 156 -11.36 -3.11 15.60
CA GLN A 156 -12.09 -4.27 15.05
C GLN A 156 -13.13 -3.86 14.00
N MET A 157 -13.84 -2.77 14.25
CA MET A 157 -14.80 -2.23 13.28
C MET A 157 -14.12 -1.78 12.01
N ALA A 158 -12.94 -1.16 12.13
CA ALA A 158 -12.15 -0.75 10.97
C ALA A 158 -11.69 -1.94 10.13
N VAL A 159 -11.26 -3.04 10.76
CA VAL A 159 -10.92 -4.29 10.05
C VAL A 159 -12.16 -4.85 9.33
N ALA A 160 -13.29 -4.96 10.02
CA ALA A 160 -14.54 -5.46 9.43
C ALA A 160 -15.04 -4.56 8.27
N MET A 161 -14.97 -3.24 8.45
CA MET A 161 -15.36 -2.27 7.40
C MET A 161 -14.40 -2.29 6.22
N ALA A 162 -13.10 -2.45 6.44
CA ALA A 162 -12.13 -2.61 5.36
C ALA A 162 -12.45 -3.84 4.50
N ILE A 163 -12.69 -4.98 5.13
CA ILE A 163 -13.09 -6.22 4.45
C ILE A 163 -14.41 -6.00 3.69
N GLY A 164 -15.44 -5.49 4.37
CA GLY A 164 -16.76 -5.28 3.77
C GLY A 164 -16.72 -4.35 2.55
N ARG A 165 -15.94 -3.27 2.61
CA ARG A 165 -15.82 -2.31 1.50
C ARG A 165 -15.14 -2.91 0.27
N VAL A 166 -14.06 -3.69 0.44
CA VAL A 166 -13.39 -4.32 -0.69
C VAL A 166 -14.23 -5.41 -1.32
N VAL A 167 -14.98 -6.18 -0.53
CA VAL A 167 -15.91 -7.20 -1.01
C VAL A 167 -17.06 -6.54 -1.78
N ALA A 168 -17.69 -5.51 -1.23
CA ALA A 168 -18.75 -4.75 -1.88
C ALA A 168 -18.27 -4.13 -3.20
N LYS A 169 -17.07 -3.54 -3.22
CA LYS A 169 -16.49 -2.97 -4.43
C LYS A 169 -16.30 -4.01 -5.54
N PHE A 170 -15.83 -5.21 -5.20
CA PHE A 170 -15.70 -6.30 -6.17
C PHE A 170 -17.07 -6.77 -6.69
N GLN A 171 -18.07 -6.83 -5.81
CA GLN A 171 -19.45 -7.13 -6.24
C GLN A 171 -20.00 -6.06 -7.18
N ASP A 172 -19.76 -4.77 -6.93
CA ASP A 172 -20.12 -3.68 -7.82
C ASP A 172 -19.46 -3.81 -9.20
N MET A 173 -18.20 -4.26 -9.22
CA MET A 173 -17.47 -4.60 -10.45
C MET A 173 -17.94 -5.90 -11.12
N LYS A 174 -18.97 -6.58 -10.57
CA LYS A 174 -19.44 -7.90 -11.01
C LYS A 174 -18.34 -8.97 -10.94
N ARG A 175 -17.49 -8.91 -9.91
CA ARG A 175 -16.40 -9.83 -9.65
C ARG A 175 -16.54 -10.42 -8.25
N THR A 176 -15.99 -11.61 -8.04
CA THR A 176 -15.90 -12.23 -6.71
C THR A 176 -14.55 -11.90 -6.10
N ALA A 177 -14.55 -11.41 -4.86
CA ALA A 177 -13.34 -11.31 -4.07
C ALA A 177 -12.97 -12.74 -3.58
N THR A 178 -11.75 -13.18 -3.89
CA THR A 178 -11.25 -14.48 -3.44
C THR A 178 -10.31 -14.29 -2.26
N GLY A 179 -10.85 -14.26 -1.06
CA GLY A 179 -10.13 -13.95 0.15
C GLY A 179 -9.80 -12.45 0.28
N VAL A 180 -9.44 -12.02 1.48
CA VAL A 180 -9.04 -10.64 1.77
C VAL A 180 -7.77 -10.64 2.60
N ALA A 181 -6.76 -9.90 2.12
CA ALA A 181 -5.57 -9.56 2.88
C ALA A 181 -5.76 -8.21 3.57
N VAL A 182 -5.34 -8.14 4.82
CA VAL A 182 -5.41 -6.93 5.65
C VAL A 182 -4.01 -6.56 6.13
N TRP A 183 -3.64 -5.30 6.10
CA TRP A 183 -2.39 -4.76 6.64
C TRP A 183 -2.68 -3.82 7.80
N VAL A 184 -1.99 -4.02 8.90
CA VAL A 184 -2.18 -3.28 10.16
C VAL A 184 -0.86 -2.89 10.80
N ASN A 185 -0.89 -1.83 11.60
CA ASN A 185 0.29 -1.42 12.35
C ASN A 185 0.59 -2.39 13.50
N THR A 186 1.87 -2.67 13.70
CA THR A 186 2.35 -3.55 14.78
C THR A 186 1.85 -3.11 16.15
N LEU A 187 1.92 -1.82 16.46
CA LEU A 187 1.53 -1.31 17.79
C LEU A 187 0.01 -1.41 18.01
N ASP A 188 -0.79 -1.24 16.95
CA ASP A 188 -2.25 -1.37 17.05
C ASP A 188 -2.65 -2.81 17.35
N VAL A 189 -1.99 -3.80 16.71
CA VAL A 189 -2.23 -5.22 16.99
C VAL A 189 -1.91 -5.56 18.43
N TYR A 190 -0.74 -5.17 18.93
CA TYR A 190 -0.35 -5.41 20.31
C TYR A 190 -1.23 -4.66 21.32
N LYS A 191 -1.64 -3.44 21.01
CA LYS A 191 -2.59 -2.68 21.82
C LYS A 191 -3.94 -3.37 21.90
N TYR A 192 -4.42 -3.92 20.78
CA TYR A 192 -5.69 -4.63 20.72
C TYR A 192 -5.65 -5.97 21.43
N LEU A 193 -4.61 -6.77 21.18
CA LEU A 193 -4.49 -8.12 21.75
C LEU A 193 -4.00 -8.10 23.20
N GLY A 194 -3.37 -7.01 23.63
CA GLY A 194 -2.85 -6.89 24.99
C GLY A 194 -1.80 -7.95 25.31
N ALA A 195 -2.04 -8.74 26.37
CA ALA A 195 -1.17 -9.82 26.80
C ALA A 195 -1.50 -11.18 26.16
N ALA A 196 -2.35 -11.23 25.16
CA ALA A 196 -2.67 -12.48 24.47
C ALA A 196 -1.47 -13.00 23.68
N ASP A 197 -1.25 -14.32 23.73
CA ASP A 197 -0.23 -14.97 22.91
C ASP A 197 -0.61 -14.92 21.44
N ILE A 198 0.30 -14.36 20.63
CA ILE A 198 0.12 -14.24 19.19
C ILE A 198 1.15 -15.11 18.50
N THR A 199 0.71 -16.07 17.72
CA THR A 199 1.59 -16.83 16.86
C THR A 199 1.77 -16.09 15.55
N LEU A 200 2.96 -15.52 15.34
CA LEU A 200 3.32 -14.82 14.11
C LEU A 200 4.16 -15.73 13.22
N GLN A 201 3.83 -15.74 11.94
CA GLN A 201 4.63 -16.34 10.89
C GLN A 201 5.39 -15.24 10.12
N THR A 202 6.43 -15.63 9.38
CA THR A 202 7.21 -14.68 8.58
C THR A 202 7.46 -15.26 7.19
N ALA A 203 7.22 -14.46 6.16
CA ALA A 203 7.58 -14.77 4.78
C ALA A 203 8.08 -13.51 4.08
N PHE A 204 9.26 -13.55 3.47
CA PHE A 204 9.86 -12.43 2.72
C PHE A 204 9.86 -11.09 3.50
N GLY A 205 10.16 -11.14 4.80
CA GLY A 205 10.14 -9.95 5.67
C GLY A 205 8.74 -9.51 6.15
N PHE A 206 7.65 -10.07 5.62
CA PHE A 206 6.31 -9.81 6.15
C PHE A 206 6.04 -10.70 7.37
N LYS A 207 5.59 -10.08 8.47
CA LYS A 207 4.99 -10.80 9.61
C LYS A 207 3.49 -10.90 9.37
N TYR A 208 2.91 -12.08 9.56
CA TYR A 208 1.50 -12.29 9.27
C TYR A 208 0.83 -13.32 10.21
N MET A 209 -0.51 -13.27 10.23
CA MET A 209 -1.40 -14.25 10.83
C MET A 209 -2.44 -14.66 9.77
N THR A 210 -2.94 -15.88 9.84
CA THR A 210 -4.05 -16.37 9.01
C THR A 210 -5.35 -16.45 9.80
N ASP A 211 -6.49 -16.36 9.11
CA ASP A 211 -7.84 -16.55 9.67
C ASP A 211 -8.13 -15.67 10.91
N PHE A 212 -7.78 -14.40 10.83
CA PHE A 212 -7.93 -13.48 11.95
C PHE A 212 -8.94 -12.37 11.64
N LEU A 213 -9.95 -12.19 12.51
CA LEU A 213 -11.03 -11.19 12.40
C LEU A 213 -11.79 -11.22 11.05
N GLY A 214 -11.88 -12.38 10.42
CA GLY A 214 -12.57 -12.55 9.13
C GLY A 214 -11.73 -12.18 7.90
N ALA A 215 -10.45 -11.88 8.09
CA ALA A 215 -9.47 -11.77 7.02
C ALA A 215 -8.77 -13.14 6.82
N ASP A 216 -8.50 -13.50 5.58
CA ASP A 216 -7.73 -14.73 5.27
C ASP A 216 -6.29 -14.61 5.73
N VAL A 217 -5.71 -13.44 5.55
CA VAL A 217 -4.37 -13.12 6.03
C VAL A 217 -4.28 -11.69 6.56
N VAL A 218 -3.64 -11.52 7.70
CA VAL A 218 -3.36 -10.20 8.31
C VAL A 218 -1.85 -10.01 8.39
N PHE A 219 -1.35 -9.05 7.66
CA PHE A 219 0.05 -8.64 7.69
C PHE A 219 0.27 -7.55 8.73
N ILE A 220 1.30 -7.72 9.53
CA ILE A 220 1.65 -6.84 10.64
C ILE A 220 2.95 -6.13 10.31
N THR A 221 2.91 -4.80 10.25
CA THR A 221 4.05 -3.99 9.83
C THR A 221 4.03 -2.60 10.45
N SER A 222 5.20 -2.01 10.69
CA SER A 222 5.34 -0.61 11.07
C SER A 222 5.22 0.36 9.89
N GLU A 223 5.24 -0.14 8.65
CA GLU A 223 5.13 0.66 7.43
C GLU A 223 3.72 1.26 7.23
N ILE A 224 2.70 0.62 7.75
CA ILE A 224 1.34 1.19 7.81
C ILE A 224 1.26 2.12 9.04
N PRO A 225 0.73 3.33 8.89
CA PRO A 225 0.56 4.25 10.03
C PRO A 225 -0.28 3.65 11.15
N GLN A 226 -0.02 4.06 12.39
CA GLN A 226 -0.88 3.69 13.52
C GLN A 226 -2.31 4.17 13.29
N ASN A 227 -3.26 3.45 13.84
CA ASN A 227 -4.68 3.72 13.70
C ASN A 227 -5.16 3.74 12.23
N VAL A 228 -4.54 2.89 11.39
CA VAL A 228 -4.93 2.69 10.00
C VAL A 228 -5.01 1.20 9.71
N VAL A 229 -6.06 0.81 9.01
CA VAL A 229 -6.26 -0.54 8.48
C VAL A 229 -6.35 -0.45 6.96
N VAL A 230 -5.52 -1.22 6.26
CA VAL A 230 -5.56 -1.32 4.80
C VAL A 230 -5.99 -2.73 4.42
N ALA A 231 -6.88 -2.86 3.44
CA ALA A 231 -7.33 -4.16 2.95
C ALA A 231 -7.46 -4.18 1.44
N THR A 232 -7.20 -5.34 0.83
CA THR A 232 -7.48 -5.61 -0.57
C THR A 232 -7.79 -7.10 -0.78
N PRO A 233 -8.62 -7.46 -1.77
CA PRO A 233 -8.84 -8.87 -2.10
C PRO A 233 -7.55 -9.51 -2.64
N LEU A 234 -7.34 -10.80 -2.35
CA LEU A 234 -6.16 -11.54 -2.79
C LEU A 234 -6.04 -11.56 -4.32
N ASN A 235 -7.15 -11.71 -5.03
CA ASN A 235 -7.16 -11.70 -6.50
C ASN A 235 -6.95 -10.31 -7.14
N ASN A 236 -6.79 -9.25 -6.33
CA ASN A 236 -6.32 -7.94 -6.79
C ASN A 236 -4.79 -7.86 -6.86
N LEU A 237 -4.10 -8.83 -6.26
CA LEU A 237 -2.65 -8.87 -6.16
C LEU A 237 -2.03 -9.57 -7.38
N ALA A 238 -0.91 -9.06 -7.86
CA ALA A 238 -0.09 -9.64 -8.89
C ALA A 238 1.40 -9.37 -8.63
N ALA A 239 2.27 -10.25 -9.09
CA ALA A 239 3.72 -10.02 -9.08
C ALA A 239 4.18 -9.72 -10.52
N TYR A 240 4.82 -8.58 -10.71
CA TYR A 240 5.47 -8.22 -11.96
C TYR A 240 6.98 -8.33 -11.80
N TYR A 241 7.65 -8.89 -12.79
CA TYR A 241 9.10 -9.00 -12.76
C TYR A 241 9.73 -8.77 -14.12
N VAL A 242 11.00 -8.34 -14.11
CA VAL A 242 11.86 -8.29 -15.29
C VAL A 242 12.89 -9.41 -15.14
N ASP A 243 13.02 -10.22 -16.16
CA ASP A 243 13.93 -11.36 -16.15
C ASP A 243 15.40 -10.88 -16.11
N PRO A 244 16.14 -11.16 -15.04
CA PRO A 244 17.56 -10.81 -14.95
C PRO A 244 18.47 -11.77 -15.73
N GLY A 245 17.97 -12.91 -16.16
CA GLY A 245 18.68 -13.92 -16.97
C GLY A 245 18.55 -13.70 -18.48
N ASP A 246 18.19 -12.50 -18.93
CA ASP A 246 18.04 -12.22 -20.35
C ASP A 246 19.36 -12.47 -21.10
N SER A 247 19.27 -13.19 -22.22
CA SER A 247 20.42 -13.58 -23.07
C SER A 247 21.20 -12.38 -23.62
N GLU A 248 20.56 -11.21 -23.76
CA GLU A 248 21.22 -9.98 -24.20
C GLU A 248 22.25 -9.48 -23.18
N PHE A 249 21.98 -9.67 -21.86
CA PHE A 249 22.95 -9.34 -20.82
C PHE A 249 24.19 -10.22 -20.92
N ALA A 250 24.00 -11.53 -21.10
CA ALA A 250 25.09 -12.47 -21.26
C ALA A 250 25.91 -12.15 -22.51
N ARG A 251 25.30 -11.77 -23.63
CA ARG A 251 25.99 -11.33 -24.86
C ARG A 251 26.83 -10.06 -24.65
N ALA A 252 26.39 -9.19 -23.72
CA ALA A 252 27.16 -8.01 -23.36
C ALA A 252 28.26 -8.29 -22.30
N GLY A 253 28.50 -9.56 -21.95
CA GLY A 253 29.45 -9.94 -20.90
C GLY A 253 28.96 -9.73 -19.47
N LEU A 254 27.65 -9.49 -19.28
CA LEU A 254 26.99 -9.28 -17.98
C LEU A 254 26.10 -10.49 -17.64
N ALA A 255 26.73 -11.64 -17.42
CA ALA A 255 26.01 -12.85 -17.03
C ALA A 255 25.71 -12.84 -15.52
N PHE A 256 24.47 -13.14 -15.17
CA PHE A 256 24.04 -13.30 -13.76
C PHE A 256 23.56 -14.73 -13.53
N THR A 257 23.86 -15.26 -12.35
CA THR A 257 23.24 -16.49 -11.88
C THR A 257 21.81 -16.19 -11.48
N THR A 258 20.85 -16.94 -12.00
CA THR A 258 19.41 -16.81 -11.71
C THR A 258 18.88 -18.17 -11.27
N ASP A 259 17.81 -18.15 -10.46
CA ASP A 259 17.05 -19.36 -10.15
C ASP A 259 16.23 -19.80 -11.38
N ALA A 260 16.37 -21.04 -11.78
CA ALA A 260 15.68 -21.59 -12.94
C ALA A 260 14.16 -21.70 -12.77
N GLU A 261 13.67 -21.78 -11.52
CA GLU A 261 12.24 -21.91 -11.21
C GLU A 261 11.56 -20.56 -11.14
N THR A 262 12.20 -19.57 -10.52
CA THR A 262 11.57 -18.27 -10.22
C THR A 262 12.10 -17.13 -11.08
N GLY A 263 13.40 -17.05 -11.33
CA GLY A 263 14.01 -16.02 -12.17
C GLY A 263 13.80 -14.57 -11.70
N PHE A 264 13.57 -14.34 -10.40
CA PHE A 264 13.22 -13.01 -9.90
C PHE A 264 14.40 -12.09 -9.62
N ILE A 265 15.55 -12.68 -9.36
CA ILE A 265 16.80 -11.98 -9.03
C ILE A 265 17.96 -12.59 -9.77
N GLY A 266 18.88 -11.75 -10.21
CA GLY A 266 20.18 -12.15 -10.73
C GLY A 266 21.27 -11.77 -9.74
N PHE A 267 22.22 -12.67 -9.51
CA PHE A 267 23.35 -12.45 -8.62
C PHE A 267 24.66 -12.82 -9.31
N HIS A 268 25.70 -12.03 -9.07
CA HIS A 268 27.02 -12.27 -9.62
C HIS A 268 28.09 -11.84 -8.63
N THR A 269 29.16 -12.64 -8.54
CA THR A 269 30.31 -12.35 -7.66
C THR A 269 31.58 -12.26 -8.50
N GLU A 270 32.34 -11.18 -8.31
CA GLU A 270 33.61 -10.96 -9.01
C GLU A 270 34.68 -10.43 -8.04
N GLY A 271 35.90 -10.90 -8.21
CA GLY A 271 37.09 -10.37 -7.52
C GLY A 271 37.68 -9.18 -8.30
N THR A 272 37.67 -8.00 -7.70
CA THR A 272 38.27 -6.80 -8.27
C THR A 272 39.70 -6.62 -7.73
N TYR A 273 40.67 -7.19 -8.39
CA TYR A 273 42.10 -7.20 -7.99
C TYR A 273 42.68 -5.78 -7.85
N GLY A 274 42.28 -4.83 -8.69
CA GLY A 274 42.78 -3.45 -8.60
C GLY A 274 42.41 -2.73 -7.30
N ARG A 275 41.44 -3.27 -6.52
CA ARG A 275 41.01 -2.75 -5.23
C ARG A 275 41.12 -3.79 -4.10
N MET A 276 41.50 -5.01 -4.41
CA MET A 276 41.54 -6.16 -3.47
C MET A 276 40.22 -6.34 -2.71
N ILE A 277 39.11 -6.35 -3.46
CA ILE A 277 37.77 -6.53 -2.91
C ILE A 277 37.04 -7.67 -3.64
N SER A 278 36.17 -8.35 -2.91
CA SER A 278 35.16 -9.24 -3.48
C SER A 278 33.87 -8.43 -3.70
N ASP A 279 33.54 -8.21 -4.96
CA ASP A 279 32.32 -7.50 -5.36
C ASP A 279 31.17 -8.47 -5.59
N ASN A 280 30.01 -8.11 -5.09
CA ASN A 280 28.78 -8.85 -5.29
C ASN A 280 27.74 -7.91 -5.90
N PHE A 281 27.16 -8.35 -7.00
CA PHE A 281 26.18 -7.59 -7.77
C PHE A 281 24.84 -8.32 -7.73
N ALA A 282 23.79 -7.62 -7.36
CA ALA A 282 22.43 -8.11 -7.47
C ALA A 282 21.65 -7.21 -8.43
N ILE A 283 20.88 -7.83 -9.32
CA ILE A 283 19.92 -7.13 -10.17
C ILE A 283 18.53 -7.70 -9.95
N MET A 284 17.56 -6.83 -9.85
CA MET A 284 16.18 -7.20 -9.55
C MET A 284 15.20 -6.20 -10.17
N GLY A 285 14.19 -6.71 -10.85
CA GLY A 285 13.08 -5.90 -11.34
C GLY A 285 11.76 -6.49 -10.86
N LEU A 286 11.55 -6.56 -9.53
CA LEU A 286 10.39 -7.20 -8.93
C LEU A 286 9.46 -6.15 -8.30
N ARG A 287 8.14 -6.30 -8.55
CA ARG A 287 7.08 -5.49 -7.95
C ARG A 287 5.89 -6.35 -7.57
N LEU A 288 5.50 -6.29 -6.31
CA LEU A 288 4.16 -6.69 -5.88
C LEU A 288 3.21 -5.53 -6.19
N PHE A 289 2.06 -5.81 -6.76
CA PHE A 289 1.21 -4.78 -7.33
C PHE A 289 -0.28 -5.10 -7.21
N CYS A 290 -1.07 -4.09 -6.86
CA CYS A 290 -2.53 -4.15 -6.88
C CYS A 290 -3.04 -3.55 -8.20
N GLU A 291 -3.81 -4.32 -8.98
CA GLU A 291 -4.30 -3.84 -10.28
C GLU A 291 -5.37 -2.76 -10.17
N TYR A 292 -6.23 -2.83 -9.13
CA TYR A 292 -7.33 -1.91 -8.90
C TYR A 292 -7.06 -1.11 -7.62
N LEU A 293 -6.64 0.15 -7.74
CA LEU A 293 -6.44 1.04 -6.59
C LEU A 293 -7.77 1.37 -5.89
N ASP A 294 -8.86 1.41 -6.64
CA ASP A 294 -10.21 1.63 -6.13
C ASP A 294 -10.81 0.39 -5.44
N ALA A 295 -10.05 -0.69 -5.35
CA ALA A 295 -10.33 -1.87 -4.56
C ALA A 295 -9.36 -2.06 -3.37
N ILE A 296 -8.62 -1.03 -3.01
CA ILE A 296 -7.83 -0.98 -1.78
C ILE A 296 -8.56 -0.09 -0.78
N ALA A 297 -9.02 -0.68 0.32
CA ALA A 297 -9.62 0.06 1.42
C ALA A 297 -8.54 0.63 2.35
N TYR A 298 -8.71 1.89 2.74
CA TYR A 298 -7.86 2.60 3.68
C TYR A 298 -8.75 3.20 4.76
N ILE A 299 -8.83 2.54 5.90
CA ILE A 299 -9.74 2.89 6.99
C ILE A 299 -8.95 3.44 8.17
N SER A 300 -9.24 4.67 8.55
CA SER A 300 -8.67 5.28 9.75
C SER A 300 -9.44 4.85 11.00
N VAL A 301 -8.72 4.71 12.13
CA VAL A 301 -9.27 4.31 13.44
C VAL A 301 -9.04 5.43 14.43
N GLY A 302 -10.04 5.76 15.19
CA GLY A 302 -9.92 6.73 16.29
C GLY A 302 -11.24 7.38 16.64
N SER A 303 -11.26 8.20 17.68
CA SER A 303 -12.37 9.12 17.90
C SER A 303 -12.43 10.09 16.71
N SER A 304 -13.60 10.50 16.30
CA SER A 304 -13.84 11.42 15.18
C SER A 304 -13.15 12.80 15.31
N ASP A 305 -12.33 12.97 16.33
CA ASP A 305 -11.60 14.21 16.64
C ASP A 305 -10.47 14.57 15.62
N THR A 306 -10.19 13.69 14.64
CA THR A 306 -9.23 13.99 13.55
C THR A 306 -9.90 14.29 12.20
N GLN A 307 -11.22 14.24 12.10
CA GLN A 307 -11.89 14.83 10.95
C GLN A 307 -11.75 16.34 11.05
N THR A 308 -11.07 16.95 10.07
CA THR A 308 -11.09 18.41 9.93
C THR A 308 -12.53 18.85 9.71
N LEU A 309 -13.00 19.75 10.56
CA LEU A 309 -14.30 20.37 10.39
C LEU A 309 -14.35 21.03 9.00
N GLY A 310 -15.31 20.64 8.18
CA GLY A 310 -15.54 21.27 6.89
C GLY A 310 -16.03 22.71 7.07
N THR A 311 -15.86 23.55 6.06
CA THR A 311 -16.35 24.94 6.03
C THR A 311 -17.69 25.04 5.32
N LEU A 312 -18.54 25.96 5.77
CA LEU A 312 -19.78 26.37 5.10
C LEU A 312 -19.67 27.85 4.72
N ASP A 313 -20.09 28.19 3.51
CA ASP A 313 -20.23 29.57 3.06
C ASP A 313 -21.66 30.06 3.39
N VAL A 314 -21.77 30.81 4.50
CA VAL A 314 -23.06 31.27 5.05
C VAL A 314 -23.16 32.78 4.89
N THR A 315 -24.29 33.25 4.38
CA THR A 315 -24.60 34.66 4.26
C THR A 315 -25.89 35.00 4.99
N SER A 316 -26.02 36.25 5.50
CA SER A 316 -27.16 36.77 6.18
C SER A 316 -27.66 38.02 5.52
N GLU A 317 -28.95 38.10 5.27
CA GLU A 317 -29.67 39.27 4.76
C GLU A 317 -30.78 39.66 5.74
N ALA A 318 -31.22 40.91 5.67
CA ALA A 318 -32.38 41.39 6.46
C ALA A 318 -33.62 40.55 6.11
N GLY A 319 -34.29 40.04 7.13
CA GLY A 319 -35.55 39.28 7.01
C GLY A 319 -36.77 40.17 6.68
N SER A 320 -37.92 39.53 6.55
CA SER A 320 -39.18 40.17 6.15
C SER A 320 -39.81 41.04 7.26
N GLY A 321 -39.32 40.96 8.49
CA GLY A 321 -39.83 41.70 9.65
C GLY A 321 -38.74 42.08 10.65
N ALA A 322 -39.07 42.98 11.54
CA ALA A 322 -38.16 43.49 12.58
C ALA A 322 -37.57 42.35 13.43
N GLY A 323 -36.24 42.30 13.54
CA GLY A 323 -35.53 41.25 14.29
C GLY A 323 -35.46 39.89 13.59
N LEU A 324 -35.85 39.78 12.33
CA LEU A 324 -35.69 38.57 11.52
C LEU A 324 -34.49 38.67 10.57
N THR A 325 -33.78 37.54 10.39
CA THR A 325 -32.72 37.42 9.42
C THR A 325 -32.98 36.24 8.47
N LYS A 326 -32.64 36.38 7.22
CA LYS A 326 -32.66 35.32 6.20
C LYS A 326 -31.27 34.81 5.99
N LEU A 327 -31.04 33.53 6.30
CA LEU A 327 -29.79 32.86 6.04
C LEU A 327 -29.79 32.21 4.62
N SER A 328 -28.64 32.21 3.98
CA SER A 328 -28.38 31.40 2.79
C SER A 328 -27.08 30.67 2.98
N VAL A 329 -27.06 29.39 2.59
CA VAL A 329 -25.88 28.54 2.61
C VAL A 329 -25.64 28.01 1.21
N LYS A 330 -24.40 28.11 0.73
CA LYS A 330 -24.06 27.73 -0.64
C LYS A 330 -24.00 26.21 -0.84
N GLU A 331 -23.60 25.50 0.19
CA GLU A 331 -23.41 24.05 0.15
C GLU A 331 -24.71 23.32 0.46
N GLN A 332 -24.93 22.21 -0.25
CA GLN A 332 -25.97 21.25 0.09
C GLN A 332 -25.50 20.33 1.21
N LEU A 333 -26.42 19.68 1.93
CA LEU A 333 -26.09 18.66 2.92
C LEU A 333 -25.25 17.54 2.27
N MET A 334 -24.14 17.15 2.90
CA MET A 334 -23.30 16.04 2.46
C MET A 334 -24.04 14.71 2.39
N SER A 335 -25.09 14.57 3.19
CA SER A 335 -25.94 13.39 3.22
C SER A 335 -27.38 13.79 3.46
N PRO A 336 -28.38 13.12 2.86
CA PRO A 336 -29.80 13.38 3.12
C PRO A 336 -30.22 13.06 4.58
N ARG A 337 -29.35 12.38 5.33
CA ARG A 337 -29.56 12.06 6.75
C ARG A 337 -29.01 13.12 7.70
N ASN A 338 -28.19 14.05 7.19
CA ASN A 338 -27.65 15.17 7.97
C ASN A 338 -28.72 16.25 8.16
N SER A 339 -28.47 17.14 9.07
CA SER A 339 -29.39 18.25 9.39
C SER A 339 -28.63 19.52 9.73
N TRP A 340 -29.29 20.66 9.49
CA TRP A 340 -28.79 21.96 9.89
C TRP A 340 -29.16 22.26 11.36
N LYS A 341 -28.17 22.73 12.08
CA LYS A 341 -28.31 23.27 13.43
C LYS A 341 -27.61 24.63 13.50
N TYR A 342 -28.14 25.54 14.29
CA TYR A 342 -27.53 26.85 14.49
C TYR A 342 -27.52 27.28 15.95
N LYS A 343 -26.63 28.20 16.25
CA LYS A 343 -26.55 28.91 17.52
C LYS A 343 -26.42 30.39 17.25
N ASP A 344 -27.31 31.19 17.89
CA ASP A 344 -27.22 32.64 17.88
C ASP A 344 -26.47 33.07 19.17
N ALA A 345 -25.50 33.93 19.04
CA ALA A 345 -24.70 34.46 20.16
C ALA A 345 -24.09 35.81 19.79
N ALA A 346 -23.71 36.60 20.81
CA ALA A 346 -23.05 37.89 20.62
C ALA A 346 -21.67 37.79 19.95
N SER A 347 -21.10 36.61 19.85
CA SER A 347 -19.83 36.31 19.17
C SER A 347 -19.86 34.94 18.53
N ALA A 348 -19.03 34.72 17.51
CA ALA A 348 -18.89 33.44 16.84
C ALA A 348 -18.62 32.30 17.83
N THR A 349 -19.33 31.19 17.67
CA THR A 349 -19.15 30.00 18.52
C THR A 349 -18.11 29.13 17.89
N ASN A 350 -17.02 28.83 18.61
CA ASN A 350 -15.97 27.89 18.10
C ASN A 350 -16.56 26.49 18.04
N VAL A 351 -16.53 25.89 16.84
CA VAL A 351 -17.00 24.53 16.56
C VAL A 351 -15.80 23.67 16.21
N THR A 352 -15.76 22.48 16.79
CA THR A 352 -14.77 21.44 16.43
C THR A 352 -15.49 20.28 15.74
N CYS A 353 -14.79 19.55 14.88
CA CYS A 353 -15.36 18.38 14.25
C CYS A 353 -15.80 17.36 15.32
N GLY A 354 -16.95 16.74 15.15
CA GLY A 354 -17.51 15.79 16.12
C GLY A 354 -18.15 16.43 17.36
N MET A 355 -18.13 17.77 17.49
CA MET A 355 -18.80 18.49 18.59
C MET A 355 -20.29 18.13 18.65
N ASP A 356 -20.80 17.85 19.84
CA ASP A 356 -22.22 17.56 20.06
C ASP A 356 -23.05 18.85 19.99
N VAL A 357 -23.89 18.93 18.96
CA VAL A 357 -24.79 20.06 18.72
C VAL A 357 -26.27 19.70 18.92
N LYS A 358 -26.55 18.61 19.64
CA LYS A 358 -27.92 18.11 19.89
C LYS A 358 -28.85 19.20 20.43
N ASN A 359 -28.36 20.03 21.34
CA ASN A 359 -29.14 21.10 22.02
C ASN A 359 -29.18 22.41 21.22
N TRP A 360 -28.58 22.50 20.04
CA TRP A 360 -28.65 23.68 19.19
C TRP A 360 -30.00 23.74 18.46
N SER A 361 -30.42 24.96 18.09
CA SER A 361 -31.65 25.17 17.33
C SER A 361 -31.60 24.49 15.98
N LYS A 362 -32.68 23.86 15.55
CA LYS A 362 -32.81 23.26 14.22
C LYS A 362 -33.16 24.32 13.19
N TRP A 363 -32.56 24.28 12.02
CA TRP A 363 -32.94 25.08 10.88
C TRP A 363 -33.33 24.17 9.69
N ASP A 364 -34.33 24.58 8.96
CA ASP A 364 -34.87 23.83 7.81
C ASP A 364 -34.15 24.14 6.49
N GLY A 365 -33.24 25.10 6.50
CA GLY A 365 -32.50 25.57 5.31
C GLY A 365 -33.20 26.69 4.55
N VAL A 366 -34.40 27.15 4.98
CA VAL A 366 -35.22 28.11 4.26
C VAL A 366 -35.83 29.19 5.15
N SER A 367 -36.32 28.82 6.31
CA SER A 367 -37.08 29.73 7.22
C SER A 367 -36.17 30.82 7.77
N GLU A 368 -36.77 32.02 7.93
CA GLU A 368 -36.10 33.13 8.61
C GLU A 368 -35.91 32.85 10.09
N ILE A 369 -34.85 33.37 10.67
CA ILE A 369 -34.44 33.15 12.07
C ILE A 369 -34.59 34.47 12.84
N ALA A 370 -35.18 34.41 14.01
CA ALA A 370 -35.18 35.53 14.94
C ALA A 370 -33.79 35.70 15.55
N SER A 371 -33.23 36.91 15.44
CA SER A 371 -31.90 37.24 15.96
C SER A 371 -31.77 38.73 16.27
N THR A 372 -30.67 39.12 16.85
CA THR A 372 -30.33 40.51 17.14
C THR A 372 -29.31 41.04 16.18
N ALA A 373 -29.43 42.27 15.72
CA ALA A 373 -28.45 42.91 14.85
C ALA A 373 -27.05 42.81 15.43
N SER A 374 -26.05 42.51 14.55
CA SER A 374 -24.64 42.32 14.92
C SER A 374 -24.34 41.10 15.80
N HIS A 375 -25.29 40.24 16.09
CA HIS A 375 -25.01 38.92 16.61
C HIS A 375 -24.35 38.04 15.55
N HIS A 376 -23.84 36.91 15.97
CA HIS A 376 -23.32 35.86 15.12
C HIS A 376 -24.26 34.67 15.10
N ILE A 377 -24.58 34.17 13.91
CA ILE A 377 -25.18 32.85 13.74
C ILE A 377 -24.10 31.89 13.25
N THR A 378 -23.74 30.97 14.13
CA THR A 378 -22.89 29.83 13.77
C THR A 378 -23.76 28.70 13.27
N LEU A 379 -23.73 28.41 11.97
CA LEU A 379 -24.45 27.31 11.32
C LEU A 379 -23.57 26.07 11.28
N VAL A 380 -24.18 24.91 11.56
CA VAL A 380 -23.49 23.61 11.56
C VAL A 380 -24.29 22.58 10.76
N GLU A 381 -23.66 21.84 9.89
CA GLU A 381 -24.17 20.57 9.43
C GLU A 381 -23.78 19.49 10.44
N CYS A 382 -24.75 18.71 10.91
CA CYS A 382 -24.51 17.59 11.82
C CYS A 382 -25.05 16.28 11.26
N ASP A 383 -24.39 15.19 11.64
CA ASP A 383 -24.81 13.82 11.32
C ASP A 383 -26.06 13.38 12.12
N GLN A 384 -26.50 12.12 11.93
CA GLN A 384 -27.67 11.55 12.63
C GLN A 384 -27.48 11.48 14.16
N ASN A 385 -26.23 11.53 14.63
CA ASN A 385 -25.88 11.52 16.06
C ASN A 385 -25.64 12.94 16.60
N TYR A 386 -26.04 13.97 15.83
CA TYR A 386 -25.84 15.38 16.15
C TYR A 386 -24.38 15.80 16.32
N LYS A 387 -23.46 15.14 15.62
CA LYS A 387 -22.04 15.49 15.61
C LYS A 387 -21.73 16.42 14.45
N ALA A 388 -21.05 17.55 14.76
CA ALA A 388 -20.68 18.55 13.77
C ALA A 388 -19.72 18.00 12.71
N VAL A 389 -20.03 18.18 11.43
CA VAL A 389 -19.19 17.77 10.29
C VAL A 389 -18.72 18.95 9.47
N ARG A 390 -19.50 20.04 9.39
CA ARG A 390 -19.13 21.32 8.77
C ARG A 390 -19.69 22.48 9.57
N SER A 391 -19.01 23.64 9.56
CA SER A 391 -19.55 24.85 10.16
C SER A 391 -19.19 26.10 9.36
N GLY A 392 -20.04 27.11 9.50
CA GLY A 392 -19.82 28.45 9.01
C GLY A 392 -20.39 29.47 9.99
N ASP A 393 -19.85 30.65 10.04
CA ASP A 393 -20.29 31.74 10.90
C ASP A 393 -20.59 32.98 10.07
N VAL A 394 -21.60 33.72 10.47
CA VAL A 394 -22.01 34.95 9.81
C VAL A 394 -22.48 35.99 10.80
N VAL A 395 -22.10 37.24 10.59
CA VAL A 395 -22.68 38.39 11.32
C VAL A 395 -24.07 38.66 10.79
N VAL A 396 -25.01 38.76 11.71
CA VAL A 396 -26.45 38.86 11.40
C VAL A 396 -26.82 40.27 10.94
N SER A 397 -27.54 40.33 9.81
CA SER A 397 -28.33 41.49 9.37
C SER A 397 -29.81 41.20 9.64
N VAL A 398 -30.51 42.08 10.34
CA VAL A 398 -31.94 41.92 10.63
C VAL A 398 -32.77 42.95 9.87
N GLY A 399 -34.04 42.60 9.62
CA GLY A 399 -35.03 43.53 9.13
C GLY A 399 -35.37 44.60 10.17
N GLU A 400 -35.70 45.80 9.70
CA GLU A 400 -36.15 46.94 10.53
C GLU A 400 -37.61 46.81 10.93
#